data_a58ff631ee6c955792b30ab8c5c45d8d
#
_entry.id   a58ff631ee6c955792b30ab8c5c45d8d
#
_cell.length_a   1.000
_cell.length_b   1.000
_cell.length_c   1.000
_cell.angle_alpha   90.00
_cell.angle_beta   90.00
_cell.angle_gamma   90.00
#
_symmetry.space_group_name_H-M   'P 1'
#
loop_
_entity.id
_entity.type
_entity.pdbx_description
1 polymer ?
#
loop_
_entity_poly.entity_id
_entity_poly.type
_entity_poly.pdbx_seq_one_letter_code
_entity_poly.pdbx_strand_id
1 'polypeptide(L)'
;MGDGEASEWGRRVVFRKIGAQGERECQNCNKEKGFLSQTLPFCIDCLRSGKETLRPFIEKAHHRSREPFQLVPSPPRNKFGISCQICVNQCEISEGAWGYCGLRTQREGVLEGTSSEKGNVSWYYDPLPTNCVADWVCPGGTGTGYPQFAFTSGPEYGFKNLAVFYHGCSFDCLFCQNWNHREMLWNPRRTTPDELAQAVDEKTSCICYFGGDPTPQLPHALQASKKAIKKTKGRILRICWETNGSMNPKFLEEMVDLSLTSGGCIKFDIKAWNDSLHFALCGVSNERTKRNFEEVASWTKERPEPPLLIASTLLIPGYMDEEEVRGISKWIASLNPEIPYALLAFYPQFFFKDLPVTSRKFAFRCQEVAEGEGLRRVRVGNMHLL
;
A
#
# COMPACT_ATOMS: atom_id res chain seq x y z
N MET A 1 -30.52 26.80 -0.15
CA MET A 1 -30.40 26.61 1.29
C MET A 1 -30.35 25.09 1.53
N GLY A 2 -29.22 24.59 1.94
CA GLY A 2 -28.98 23.16 2.17
C GLY A 2 -27.54 23.07 2.69
N ASP A 3 -27.40 23.26 4.03
CA ASP A 3 -26.11 23.24 4.70
C ASP A 3 -25.53 21.82 4.64
N GLY A 4 -24.40 21.69 3.95
CA GLY A 4 -23.64 20.45 3.90
C GLY A 4 -22.90 20.26 5.22
N GLU A 5 -23.28 19.24 5.97
CA GLU A 5 -22.58 18.79 7.18
C GLU A 5 -21.12 18.47 6.86
N ALA A 6 -20.24 19.30 7.38
CA ALA A 6 -18.80 19.03 7.43
C ALA A 6 -18.56 17.82 8.35
N SER A 7 -18.10 16.72 7.81
CA SER A 7 -17.78 15.50 8.53
C SER A 7 -16.74 15.76 9.62
N GLU A 8 -17.05 15.31 10.83
CA GLU A 8 -16.24 15.36 12.06
C GLU A 8 -14.96 14.51 11.99
N TRP A 9 -14.02 14.86 11.13
CA TRP A 9 -12.69 14.21 11.09
C TRP A 9 -11.59 15.03 11.80
N GLY A 10 -11.99 16.04 12.59
CA GLY A 10 -11.10 16.94 13.33
C GLY A 10 -10.88 16.62 14.80
N ARG A 11 -11.12 15.39 15.30
CA ARG A 11 -10.81 15.07 16.71
C ARG A 11 -9.30 14.91 16.86
N ARG A 12 -8.69 15.82 17.61
CA ARG A 12 -7.33 15.67 18.15
C ARG A 12 -7.20 14.29 18.78
N VAL A 13 -6.43 13.40 18.15
CA VAL A 13 -6.03 12.12 18.73
C VAL A 13 -5.17 12.47 19.95
N VAL A 14 -5.75 12.37 21.13
CA VAL A 14 -4.99 12.45 22.39
C VAL A 14 -4.20 11.15 22.48
N PHE A 15 -2.91 11.21 22.17
CA PHE A 15 -1.99 10.09 22.34
C PHE A 15 -1.92 9.72 23.82
N ARG A 16 -2.75 8.77 24.26
CA ARG A 16 -2.48 8.07 25.51
C ARG A 16 -1.18 7.29 25.29
N LYS A 17 -0.15 7.57 26.08
CA LYS A 17 1.02 6.71 26.20
C LYS A 17 0.51 5.30 26.52
N ILE A 18 0.46 4.45 25.50
CA ILE A 18 0.25 3.01 25.69
C ILE A 18 1.52 2.57 26.40
N GLY A 19 1.41 2.15 27.65
CA GLY A 19 2.53 1.69 28.46
C GLY A 19 3.28 0.62 27.67
N ALA A 20 4.61 0.69 27.67
CA ALA A 20 5.48 -0.27 27.02
C ALA A 20 5.04 -1.69 27.44
N GLN A 21 4.40 -2.41 26.51
CA GLN A 21 4.09 -3.80 26.75
C GLN A 21 5.43 -4.54 26.69
N GLY A 22 5.70 -5.32 27.73
CA GLY A 22 7.01 -5.90 28.00
C GLY A 22 7.50 -6.81 26.87
N GLU A 23 8.79 -6.95 26.78
CA GLU A 23 9.46 -7.95 25.98
C GLU A 23 8.89 -9.35 26.27
N ARG A 24 8.66 -10.14 25.24
CA ARG A 24 8.15 -11.51 25.33
C ARG A 24 9.16 -12.51 24.79
N GLU A 25 9.10 -13.73 25.30
CA GLU A 25 9.88 -14.83 24.77
C GLU A 25 9.22 -15.41 23.49
N CYS A 26 10.06 -15.76 22.52
CA CYS A 26 9.61 -16.42 21.31
C CYS A 26 9.08 -17.82 21.62
N GLN A 27 7.84 -18.09 21.24
CA GLN A 27 7.20 -19.39 21.50
C GLN A 27 7.79 -20.58 20.70
N ASN A 28 8.70 -20.32 19.75
CA ASN A 28 9.37 -21.39 19.01
C ASN A 28 10.77 -21.69 19.54
N CYS A 29 11.61 -20.68 19.79
CA CYS A 29 12.99 -20.92 20.18
C CYS A 29 13.29 -20.64 21.67
N ASN A 30 12.40 -19.95 22.37
CA ASN A 30 12.53 -19.54 23.79
C ASN A 30 13.78 -18.72 24.13
N LYS A 31 14.53 -18.26 23.11
CA LYS A 31 15.85 -17.59 23.28
C LYS A 31 15.76 -16.06 23.20
N GLU A 32 14.83 -15.56 22.40
CA GLU A 32 14.73 -14.15 22.12
C GLU A 32 13.68 -13.49 23.00
N LYS A 33 14.11 -12.46 23.71
CA LYS A 33 13.22 -11.49 24.36
C LYS A 33 13.17 -10.25 23.50
N GLY A 34 11.97 -9.86 23.08
CA GLY A 34 11.79 -8.70 22.22
C GLY A 34 10.35 -8.25 22.14
N PHE A 35 10.11 -7.23 21.35
CA PHE A 35 8.76 -6.77 21.07
C PHE A 35 8.02 -7.75 20.16
N LEU A 36 7.30 -8.70 20.77
CA LEU A 36 6.52 -9.70 20.06
C LEU A 36 5.03 -9.49 20.30
N SER A 37 4.24 -9.47 19.24
CA SER A 37 2.78 -9.42 19.34
C SER A 37 2.22 -10.74 19.86
N GLN A 38 1.16 -10.69 20.67
CA GLN A 38 0.40 -11.89 21.06
C GLN A 38 -0.23 -12.58 19.84
N THR A 39 -0.46 -11.83 18.77
CA THR A 39 -1.03 -12.36 17.54
C THR A 39 -0.05 -13.25 16.79
N LEU A 40 1.25 -12.90 16.81
CA LEU A 40 2.32 -13.62 16.12
C LEU A 40 3.55 -13.73 17.05
N PRO A 41 3.51 -14.58 18.10
CA PRO A 41 4.49 -14.59 19.20
C PRO A 41 5.81 -15.31 18.83
N PHE A 42 6.37 -15.00 17.67
CA PHE A 42 7.60 -15.58 17.15
C PHE A 42 8.59 -14.49 16.79
N CYS A 43 9.88 -14.69 17.12
CA CYS A 43 10.92 -13.74 16.75
C CYS A 43 11.16 -13.75 15.23
N ILE A 44 11.78 -12.67 14.76
CA ILE A 44 12.04 -12.44 13.34
C ILE A 44 12.84 -13.58 12.70
N ASP A 45 13.87 -14.13 13.40
CA ASP A 45 14.68 -15.24 12.90
C ASP A 45 13.88 -16.52 12.73
N CYS A 46 12.98 -16.82 13.68
CA CYS A 46 12.07 -17.95 13.54
C CYS A 46 11.14 -17.79 12.34
N LEU A 47 10.60 -16.60 12.11
CA LEU A 47 9.72 -16.33 10.97
C LEU A 47 10.48 -16.37 9.64
N ARG A 48 11.70 -15.82 9.58
CA ARG A 48 12.58 -15.89 8.40
C ARG A 48 12.94 -17.31 8.02
N SER A 49 13.07 -18.20 9.00
CA SER A 49 13.47 -19.59 8.75
C SER A 49 12.47 -20.37 7.91
N GLY A 50 11.22 -19.88 7.75
CA GLY A 50 10.18 -20.54 6.96
C GLY A 50 9.78 -21.92 7.46
N LYS A 51 9.98 -22.23 8.76
CA LYS A 51 9.68 -23.54 9.31
C LYS A 51 8.21 -23.88 9.14
N GLU A 52 7.92 -25.01 8.50
CA GLU A 52 6.57 -25.53 8.31
C GLU A 52 5.79 -25.69 9.63
N THR A 53 6.48 -25.96 10.75
CA THR A 53 5.86 -26.05 12.08
C THR A 53 5.21 -24.74 12.54
N LEU A 54 5.61 -23.59 12.01
CA LEU A 54 5.01 -22.28 12.32
C LEU A 54 3.81 -21.96 11.43
N ARG A 55 3.68 -22.63 10.29
CA ARG A 55 2.65 -22.37 9.29
C ARG A 55 1.21 -22.39 9.86
N PRO A 56 0.79 -23.36 10.66
CA PRO A 56 -0.55 -23.38 11.23
C PRO A 56 -0.83 -22.18 12.15
N PHE A 57 0.17 -21.70 12.88
CA PHE A 57 0.02 -20.53 13.76
C PHE A 57 -0.12 -19.23 12.96
N ILE A 58 0.67 -19.08 11.90
CA ILE A 58 0.59 -17.94 10.98
C ILE A 58 -0.78 -17.90 10.29
N GLU A 59 -1.23 -19.03 9.74
CA GLU A 59 -2.53 -19.15 9.09
C GLU A 59 -3.68 -18.86 10.06
N LYS A 60 -3.59 -19.32 11.31
CA LYS A 60 -4.56 -18.99 12.36
C LYS A 60 -4.60 -17.49 12.68
N ALA A 61 -3.45 -16.82 12.71
CA ALA A 61 -3.39 -15.37 12.93
C ALA A 61 -4.13 -14.63 11.81
N HIS A 62 -3.87 -14.99 10.56
CA HIS A 62 -4.55 -14.43 9.39
C HIS A 62 -6.05 -14.78 9.35
N HIS A 63 -6.44 -16.02 9.70
CA HIS A 63 -7.85 -16.38 9.81
C HIS A 63 -8.57 -15.46 10.80
N ARG A 64 -8.02 -15.30 12.00
CA ARG A 64 -8.59 -14.43 13.05
C ARG A 64 -8.69 -12.97 12.64
N SER A 65 -7.80 -12.45 11.79
CA SER A 65 -7.85 -11.06 11.31
C SER A 65 -8.94 -10.86 10.26
N ARG A 66 -9.38 -11.91 9.57
CA ARG A 66 -10.33 -11.90 8.47
C ARG A 66 -11.76 -12.25 8.90
N GLU A 67 -11.89 -13.14 9.88
CA GLU A 67 -13.16 -13.67 10.39
C GLU A 67 -14.18 -12.57 10.79
N PRO A 68 -13.80 -11.49 11.54
CA PRO A 68 -14.73 -10.43 11.91
C PRO A 68 -15.36 -9.69 10.71
N PHE A 69 -14.70 -9.75 9.56
CA PHE A 69 -15.14 -9.14 8.32
C PHE A 69 -15.75 -10.15 7.34
N GLN A 70 -16.02 -11.38 7.77
CA GLN A 70 -16.58 -12.47 6.95
C GLN A 70 -15.78 -12.74 5.65
N LEU A 71 -14.47 -12.48 5.67
CA LEU A 71 -13.57 -12.74 4.56
C LEU A 71 -13.06 -14.17 4.59
N VAL A 72 -12.93 -14.79 3.41
CA VAL A 72 -12.37 -16.15 3.30
C VAL A 72 -10.95 -16.22 3.87
N PRO A 73 -10.58 -17.28 4.62
CA PRO A 73 -9.30 -17.36 5.33
C PRO A 73 -8.09 -17.42 4.39
N SER A 74 -8.24 -18.01 3.21
CA SER A 74 -7.20 -18.19 2.20
C SER A 74 -7.74 -17.95 0.79
N PRO A 75 -6.87 -17.67 -0.20
CA PRO A 75 -7.29 -17.57 -1.59
C PRO A 75 -7.97 -18.87 -2.05
N PRO A 76 -9.20 -18.83 -2.59
CA PRO A 76 -9.90 -20.03 -3.06
C PRO A 76 -9.14 -20.69 -4.22
N ARG A 77 -9.10 -22.04 -4.22
CA ARG A 77 -8.36 -22.88 -5.16
C ARG A 77 -9.24 -24.02 -5.69
N ASN A 78 -10.38 -23.70 -6.22
CA ASN A 78 -11.25 -24.71 -6.81
C ASN A 78 -11.03 -24.78 -8.33
N LYS A 79 -10.49 -25.92 -8.81
CA LYS A 79 -10.22 -26.14 -10.25
C LYS A 79 -11.44 -26.08 -11.17
N PHE A 80 -12.65 -26.11 -10.63
CA PHE A 80 -13.90 -25.88 -11.37
C PHE A 80 -14.43 -24.44 -11.18
N GLY A 81 -13.71 -23.60 -10.42
CA GLY A 81 -14.05 -22.21 -10.20
C GLY A 81 -13.61 -21.32 -11.36
N ILE A 82 -14.17 -20.10 -11.41
CA ILE A 82 -13.72 -19.09 -12.36
C ILE A 82 -12.47 -18.41 -11.85
N SER A 83 -11.45 -18.35 -12.69
CA SER A 83 -10.17 -17.71 -12.35
C SER A 83 -10.26 -16.19 -12.36
N CYS A 84 -9.96 -15.57 -11.21
CA CYS A 84 -9.76 -14.12 -11.09
C CYS A 84 -8.28 -13.78 -11.28
N GLN A 85 -7.94 -13.15 -12.41
CA GLN A 85 -6.57 -12.87 -12.82
C GLN A 85 -6.13 -11.43 -12.55
N ILE A 86 -6.58 -10.81 -11.45
CA ILE A 86 -6.28 -9.39 -11.17
C ILE A 86 -5.00 -9.22 -10.34
N CYS A 87 -4.74 -10.11 -9.41
CA CYS A 87 -3.62 -9.98 -8.46
C CYS A 87 -2.92 -11.33 -8.21
N VAL A 88 -1.88 -11.32 -7.37
CA VAL A 88 -1.07 -12.47 -6.96
C VAL A 88 -1.91 -13.65 -6.45
N ASN A 89 -3.06 -13.38 -5.84
CA ASN A 89 -3.90 -14.42 -5.25
C ASN A 89 -4.53 -15.36 -6.29
N GLN A 90 -4.73 -14.94 -7.54
CA GLN A 90 -5.23 -15.79 -8.63
C GLN A 90 -6.35 -16.72 -8.17
N CYS A 91 -7.37 -16.14 -7.50
CA CYS A 91 -8.47 -16.90 -6.92
C CYS A 91 -9.23 -17.69 -7.97
N GLU A 92 -9.51 -18.96 -7.68
CA GLU A 92 -10.42 -19.82 -8.44
C GLU A 92 -11.72 -19.93 -7.66
N ILE A 93 -12.71 -19.11 -8.06
CA ILE A 93 -13.91 -18.83 -7.27
C ILE A 93 -15.01 -19.75 -7.73
N SER A 94 -15.54 -20.59 -6.80
CA SER A 94 -16.69 -21.46 -7.06
C SER A 94 -18.00 -20.67 -7.04
N GLU A 95 -19.07 -21.29 -7.55
CA GLU A 95 -20.44 -20.77 -7.47
C GLU A 95 -20.80 -20.39 -6.02
N GLY A 96 -21.31 -19.16 -5.85
CA GLY A 96 -21.66 -18.58 -4.55
C GLY A 96 -20.51 -18.21 -3.62
N ALA A 97 -19.25 -18.58 -3.95
CA ALA A 97 -18.08 -18.26 -3.14
C ALA A 97 -17.54 -16.85 -3.44
N TRP A 98 -16.75 -16.32 -2.49
CA TRP A 98 -16.08 -15.03 -2.63
C TRP A 98 -14.57 -15.20 -2.88
N GLY A 99 -14.00 -14.30 -3.66
CA GLY A 99 -12.56 -14.17 -3.78
C GLY A 99 -11.91 -13.63 -2.50
N TYR A 100 -10.60 -13.82 -2.37
CA TYR A 100 -9.83 -13.45 -1.17
C TYR A 100 -10.01 -11.98 -0.74
N CYS A 101 -10.08 -11.06 -1.69
CA CYS A 101 -10.27 -9.63 -1.40
C CYS A 101 -11.72 -9.23 -1.01
N GLY A 102 -12.69 -10.14 -1.07
CA GLY A 102 -14.11 -9.85 -0.78
C GLY A 102 -14.82 -8.98 -1.83
N LEU A 103 -14.24 -8.78 -3.02
CA LEU A 103 -14.76 -7.86 -4.03
C LEU A 103 -15.49 -8.54 -5.19
N ARG A 104 -15.27 -9.84 -5.36
CA ARG A 104 -15.88 -10.62 -6.45
C ARG A 104 -16.39 -11.95 -5.94
N THR A 105 -17.54 -12.34 -6.48
CA THR A 105 -18.17 -13.65 -6.30
C THR A 105 -18.46 -14.26 -7.65
N GLN A 106 -18.63 -15.57 -7.71
CA GLN A 106 -19.16 -16.24 -8.89
C GLN A 106 -20.66 -16.46 -8.74
N ARG A 107 -21.43 -16.11 -9.78
CA ARG A 107 -22.86 -16.42 -9.92
C ARG A 107 -23.17 -16.75 -11.36
N GLU A 108 -23.91 -17.84 -11.56
CA GLU A 108 -24.37 -18.27 -12.90
C GLU A 108 -23.24 -18.32 -13.95
N GLY A 109 -22.06 -18.79 -13.53
CA GLY A 109 -20.91 -18.94 -14.41
C GLY A 109 -20.16 -17.64 -14.75
N VAL A 110 -20.43 -16.51 -14.07
CA VAL A 110 -19.72 -15.24 -14.28
C VAL A 110 -19.17 -14.68 -12.96
N LEU A 111 -18.11 -13.87 -13.05
CA LEU A 111 -17.60 -13.11 -11.90
C LEU A 111 -18.39 -11.80 -11.77
N GLU A 112 -19.13 -11.68 -10.69
CA GLU A 112 -19.82 -10.46 -10.29
C GLU A 112 -19.03 -9.65 -9.26
N GLY A 113 -19.38 -8.36 -9.12
CA GLY A 113 -18.81 -7.43 -8.14
C GLY A 113 -18.08 -6.27 -8.81
N THR A 114 -16.83 -6.01 -8.38
CA THR A 114 -16.03 -4.94 -8.99
C THR A 114 -15.47 -5.34 -10.34
N SER A 115 -15.44 -4.37 -11.27
CA SER A 115 -14.99 -4.55 -12.66
C SER A 115 -14.26 -3.29 -13.16
N SER A 116 -14.00 -3.17 -14.46
CA SER A 116 -13.56 -1.92 -15.07
C SER A 116 -14.58 -0.79 -14.96
N GLU A 117 -15.89 -1.14 -14.90
CA GLU A 117 -17.00 -0.19 -14.89
C GLU A 117 -17.57 0.09 -13.50
N LYS A 118 -17.20 -0.70 -12.49
CA LYS A 118 -17.74 -0.61 -11.13
C LYS A 118 -16.63 -0.80 -10.08
N GLY A 119 -16.26 0.28 -9.39
CA GLY A 119 -15.35 0.25 -8.24
C GLY A 119 -16.09 0.34 -6.91
N ASN A 120 -15.48 -0.20 -5.85
CA ASN A 120 -15.89 0.05 -4.47
C ASN A 120 -14.89 1.04 -3.87
N VAL A 121 -15.22 2.33 -3.95
CA VAL A 121 -14.28 3.42 -3.63
C VAL A 121 -14.96 4.55 -2.88
N SER A 122 -14.19 5.26 -2.09
CA SER A 122 -14.50 6.58 -1.58
C SER A 122 -13.37 7.54 -1.92
N TRP A 123 -13.61 8.84 -1.89
CA TRP A 123 -12.58 9.86 -2.14
C TRP A 123 -12.83 11.12 -1.35
N TYR A 124 -11.76 11.88 -1.17
CA TYR A 124 -11.81 13.22 -0.60
C TYR A 124 -10.77 14.12 -1.28
N TYR A 125 -10.90 15.40 -1.07
CA TYR A 125 -9.90 16.36 -1.53
C TYR A 125 -8.91 16.63 -0.40
N ASP A 126 -7.63 16.49 -0.71
CA ASP A 126 -6.53 16.69 0.22
C ASP A 126 -5.68 17.87 -0.25
N PRO A 127 -5.63 19.00 0.50
CA PRO A 127 -4.86 20.17 0.12
C PRO A 127 -3.37 19.85 -0.05
N LEU A 128 -2.75 20.41 -1.10
CA LEU A 128 -1.31 20.29 -1.30
C LEU A 128 -0.52 21.39 -0.59
N PRO A 129 0.70 21.09 -0.09
CA PRO A 129 1.32 19.78 0.00
C PRO A 129 0.65 18.89 1.06
N THR A 130 0.44 17.62 0.73
CA THR A 130 -0.21 16.64 1.60
C THR A 130 0.80 15.73 2.28
N ASN A 131 0.40 15.04 3.36
CA ASN A 131 1.23 14.04 4.05
C ASN A 131 1.27 12.70 3.27
N CYS A 132 1.74 12.75 2.04
CA CYS A 132 1.94 11.59 1.18
C CYS A 132 3.35 11.02 1.39
N VAL A 133 3.52 9.71 1.25
CA VAL A 133 4.83 9.03 1.30
C VAL A 133 5.84 9.65 0.32
N ALA A 134 5.37 10.25 -0.77
CA ALA A 134 6.18 10.85 -1.82
C ALA A 134 6.25 12.39 -1.75
N ASP A 135 5.69 13.06 -0.76
CA ASP A 135 5.57 14.52 -0.69
C ASP A 135 6.90 15.26 -0.89
N TRP A 136 7.98 14.67 -0.42
CA TRP A 136 9.34 15.21 -0.45
C TRP A 136 10.07 15.07 -1.80
N VAL A 137 9.48 14.36 -2.75
CA VAL A 137 10.06 14.10 -4.08
C VAL A 137 9.07 14.27 -5.23
N CYS A 138 7.78 14.40 -4.95
CA CYS A 138 6.76 14.51 -5.98
C CYS A 138 6.53 15.98 -6.41
N PRO A 139 5.99 16.23 -7.62
CA PRO A 139 5.71 17.59 -8.07
C PRO A 139 4.82 18.40 -7.13
N GLY A 140 3.77 17.80 -6.57
CA GLY A 140 2.84 18.46 -5.66
C GLY A 140 3.49 18.98 -4.37
N GLY A 141 4.50 18.27 -3.86
CA GLY A 141 5.22 18.62 -2.63
C GLY A 141 6.45 19.51 -2.86
N THR A 142 7.07 19.48 -4.05
CA THR A 142 8.38 20.10 -4.29
C THR A 142 8.43 21.01 -5.52
N GLY A 143 7.49 20.89 -6.45
CA GLY A 143 7.54 21.55 -7.75
C GLY A 143 8.49 20.89 -8.75
N THR A 144 9.05 19.72 -8.44
CA THR A 144 9.92 18.99 -9.37
C THR A 144 9.19 18.71 -10.69
N GLY A 145 9.90 18.86 -11.82
CA GLY A 145 9.30 18.76 -13.15
C GLY A 145 8.54 19.99 -13.62
N TYR A 146 8.62 21.13 -12.93
CA TYR A 146 8.07 22.41 -13.41
C TYR A 146 8.77 22.87 -14.70
N PRO A 147 8.07 23.41 -15.72
CA PRO A 147 6.61 23.62 -15.78
C PRO A 147 5.82 22.46 -16.38
N GLN A 148 6.47 21.39 -16.81
CA GLN A 148 5.83 20.28 -17.55
C GLN A 148 4.88 19.46 -16.67
N PHE A 149 5.27 19.17 -15.42
CA PHE A 149 4.56 18.25 -14.51
C PHE A 149 4.11 18.91 -13.21
N ALA A 150 4.42 20.18 -13.00
CA ALA A 150 4.02 20.94 -11.82
C ALA A 150 3.48 22.32 -12.23
N PHE A 151 2.52 22.84 -11.46
CA PHE A 151 1.97 24.19 -11.68
C PHE A 151 2.86 25.30 -11.13
N THR A 152 3.74 24.97 -10.19
CA THR A 152 4.65 25.91 -9.51
C THR A 152 6.05 25.31 -9.42
N SER A 153 7.07 26.16 -9.31
CA SER A 153 8.48 25.73 -9.11
C SER A 153 8.79 25.28 -7.66
N GLY A 154 7.81 25.30 -6.78
CA GLY A 154 7.85 24.85 -5.39
C GLY A 154 6.60 24.06 -5.04
N PRO A 155 6.30 23.88 -3.74
CA PRO A 155 5.09 23.19 -3.31
C PRO A 155 3.81 23.83 -3.88
N GLU A 156 2.87 23.02 -4.32
CA GLU A 156 1.64 23.48 -5.02
C GLU A 156 0.55 23.95 -4.05
N TYR A 157 0.82 24.99 -3.27
CA TYR A 157 -0.19 25.60 -2.40
C TYR A 157 -1.40 26.09 -3.21
N GLY A 158 -2.60 25.84 -2.66
CA GLY A 158 -3.87 26.21 -3.31
C GLY A 158 -4.38 25.22 -4.35
N PHE A 159 -3.60 24.18 -4.65
CA PHE A 159 -4.05 22.98 -5.38
C PHE A 159 -4.39 21.86 -4.42
N LYS A 160 -4.93 20.77 -4.95
CA LYS A 160 -5.35 19.62 -4.17
C LYS A 160 -5.11 18.30 -4.89
N ASN A 161 -4.93 17.26 -4.11
CA ASN A 161 -4.98 15.87 -4.52
C ASN A 161 -6.43 15.35 -4.44
N LEU A 162 -6.88 14.63 -5.44
CA LEU A 162 -8.04 13.75 -5.32
C LEU A 162 -7.54 12.43 -4.72
N ALA A 163 -7.72 12.26 -3.42
CA ALA A 163 -7.30 11.09 -2.67
C ALA A 163 -8.37 9.99 -2.80
N VAL A 164 -8.08 8.93 -3.56
CA VAL A 164 -9.02 7.86 -3.90
C VAL A 164 -8.73 6.62 -3.09
N PHE A 165 -9.61 6.32 -2.14
CA PHE A 165 -9.52 5.21 -1.23
C PHE A 165 -10.29 3.99 -1.75
N TYR A 166 -9.56 2.95 -2.20
CA TYR A 166 -10.13 1.68 -2.61
C TYR A 166 -10.42 0.76 -1.42
N HIS A 167 -11.64 0.24 -1.33
CA HIS A 167 -12.01 -0.77 -0.35
C HIS A 167 -11.62 -2.17 -0.85
N GLY A 168 -11.16 -3.02 0.07
CA GLY A 168 -10.59 -4.34 -0.25
C GLY A 168 -9.09 -4.30 -0.55
N CYS A 169 -8.42 -5.41 -0.30
CA CYS A 169 -6.98 -5.56 -0.47
C CYS A 169 -6.62 -6.98 -0.93
N SER A 170 -5.53 -7.13 -1.65
CA SER A 170 -4.96 -8.43 -2.03
C SER A 170 -4.11 -9.05 -0.90
N PHE A 171 -3.72 -8.27 0.12
CA PHE A 171 -2.97 -8.71 1.30
C PHE A 171 -3.85 -8.74 2.55
N ASP A 172 -3.30 -9.31 3.62
CA ASP A 172 -3.88 -9.35 4.95
C ASP A 172 -2.86 -8.94 6.02
N CYS A 173 -2.28 -7.75 5.88
CA CYS A 173 -1.28 -7.27 6.82
C CYS A 173 -1.85 -7.18 8.25
N LEU A 174 -1.24 -7.92 9.20
CA LEU A 174 -1.65 -7.94 10.61
C LEU A 174 -1.48 -6.57 11.31
N PHE A 175 -0.68 -5.70 10.72
CA PHE A 175 -0.38 -4.33 11.15
C PHE A 175 -1.09 -3.24 10.33
N CYS A 176 -2.13 -3.59 9.58
CA CYS A 176 -2.77 -2.69 8.63
C CYS A 176 -3.30 -1.41 9.28
N GLN A 177 -2.81 -0.25 8.85
CA GLN A 177 -3.27 1.06 9.35
C GLN A 177 -4.64 1.43 8.77
N ASN A 178 -4.92 0.98 7.55
CA ASN A 178 -6.17 1.22 6.84
C ASN A 178 -7.15 0.02 6.95
N TRP A 179 -7.10 -0.75 8.04
CA TRP A 179 -7.88 -1.99 8.21
C TRP A 179 -9.39 -1.81 8.02
N ASN A 180 -9.91 -0.58 8.22
CA ASN A 180 -11.31 -0.20 8.00
C ASN A 180 -11.76 -0.32 6.52
N HIS A 181 -10.81 -0.47 5.57
CA HIS A 181 -11.15 -0.79 4.18
C HIS A 181 -12.03 -2.05 4.05
N ARG A 182 -12.02 -2.92 5.08
CA ARG A 182 -12.80 -4.17 5.12
C ARG A 182 -14.27 -3.94 5.46
N GLU A 183 -14.58 -2.88 6.22
CA GLU A 183 -15.95 -2.57 6.69
C GLU A 183 -16.89 -2.22 5.53
N MET A 184 -16.35 -1.59 4.48
CA MET A 184 -17.13 -1.17 3.32
C MET A 184 -17.29 -2.25 2.24
N LEU A 185 -16.86 -3.48 2.49
CA LEU A 185 -16.98 -4.56 1.52
C LEU A 185 -18.43 -5.05 1.36
N TRP A 186 -19.19 -5.05 2.45
CA TRP A 186 -20.56 -5.56 2.49
C TRP A 186 -21.63 -4.47 2.30
N ASN A 187 -21.21 -3.20 2.32
CA ASN A 187 -22.04 -2.06 1.93
C ASN A 187 -21.29 -1.21 0.88
N PRO A 188 -21.05 -1.75 -0.34
CA PRO A 188 -20.17 -1.13 -1.30
C PRO A 188 -20.77 0.15 -1.90
N ARG A 189 -20.00 1.23 -1.92
CA ARG A 189 -20.26 2.40 -2.75
C ARG A 189 -19.80 2.09 -4.17
N ARG A 190 -20.73 1.63 -5.00
CA ARG A 190 -20.44 1.32 -6.40
C ARG A 190 -20.31 2.60 -7.21
N THR A 191 -19.08 2.90 -7.61
CA THR A 191 -18.71 4.10 -8.36
C THR A 191 -18.27 3.74 -9.76
N THR A 192 -18.74 4.48 -10.75
CA THR A 192 -18.28 4.34 -12.13
C THR A 192 -16.99 5.14 -12.37
N PRO A 193 -16.17 4.80 -13.39
CA PRO A 193 -15.03 5.61 -13.80
C PRO A 193 -15.39 7.05 -14.16
N ASP A 194 -16.58 7.28 -14.72
CA ASP A 194 -17.06 8.63 -15.09
C ASP A 194 -17.35 9.46 -13.84
N GLU A 195 -18.03 8.92 -12.83
CA GLU A 195 -18.27 9.60 -11.56
C GLU A 195 -16.97 10.02 -10.88
N LEU A 196 -15.97 9.14 -10.87
CA LEU A 196 -14.67 9.46 -10.29
C LEU A 196 -13.93 10.53 -11.11
N ALA A 197 -13.98 10.44 -12.45
CA ALA A 197 -13.39 11.46 -13.32
C ALA A 197 -14.10 12.82 -13.19
N GLN A 198 -15.39 12.84 -12.91
CA GLN A 198 -16.16 14.08 -12.68
C GLN A 198 -15.72 14.79 -11.39
N ALA A 199 -15.20 14.08 -10.39
CA ALA A 199 -14.65 14.66 -9.17
C ALA A 199 -13.37 15.50 -9.40
N VAL A 200 -12.70 15.35 -10.54
CA VAL A 200 -11.54 16.18 -10.91
C VAL A 200 -12.03 17.57 -11.32
N ASP A 201 -11.58 18.61 -10.62
CA ASP A 201 -11.88 20.01 -10.93
C ASP A 201 -10.60 20.81 -11.29
N GLU A 202 -10.73 22.13 -11.46
CA GLU A 202 -9.64 23.00 -11.90
C GLU A 202 -8.47 23.09 -10.91
N LYS A 203 -8.73 22.86 -9.62
CA LYS A 203 -7.71 22.87 -8.56
C LYS A 203 -7.11 21.48 -8.29
N THR A 204 -7.65 20.42 -8.90
CA THR A 204 -7.12 19.07 -8.76
C THR A 204 -5.89 18.91 -9.64
N SER A 205 -4.71 18.75 -9.05
CA SER A 205 -3.44 18.62 -9.78
C SER A 205 -2.92 17.16 -9.80
N CYS A 206 -3.44 16.29 -8.92
CA CYS A 206 -3.14 14.87 -8.97
C CYS A 206 -4.32 14.02 -8.49
N ILE A 207 -4.36 12.78 -8.93
CA ILE A 207 -5.16 11.70 -8.36
C ILE A 207 -4.19 10.73 -7.70
N CYS A 208 -4.38 10.42 -6.43
CA CYS A 208 -3.61 9.37 -5.75
C CYS A 208 -4.53 8.22 -5.37
N TYR A 209 -4.28 7.04 -5.93
CA TYR A 209 -5.00 5.81 -5.64
C TYR A 209 -4.33 5.06 -4.50
N PHE A 210 -5.09 4.77 -3.44
CA PHE A 210 -4.60 4.10 -2.24
C PHE A 210 -5.76 3.40 -1.50
N GLY A 211 -5.64 3.16 -0.20
CA GLY A 211 -6.71 2.67 0.66
C GLY A 211 -6.38 1.33 1.28
N GLY A 212 -7.24 0.31 1.05
CA GLY A 212 -6.88 -1.08 1.24
C GLY A 212 -5.74 -1.40 0.28
N ASP A 213 -6.05 -1.38 -1.00
CA ASP A 213 -5.07 -1.34 -2.10
C ASP A 213 -5.78 -1.17 -3.46
N PRO A 214 -5.27 -0.38 -4.42
CA PRO A 214 -5.85 -0.26 -5.76
C PRO A 214 -5.74 -1.55 -6.57
N THR A 215 -4.78 -2.44 -6.29
CA THR A 215 -4.50 -3.66 -7.05
C THR A 215 -5.74 -4.51 -7.36
N PRO A 216 -6.63 -4.86 -6.40
CA PRO A 216 -7.80 -5.69 -6.72
C PRO A 216 -8.82 -5.01 -7.63
N GLN A 217 -8.76 -3.70 -7.78
CA GLN A 217 -9.66 -2.89 -8.59
C GLN A 217 -8.94 -2.06 -9.66
N LEU A 218 -7.72 -2.45 -10.00
CA LEU A 218 -6.87 -1.73 -10.95
C LEU A 218 -7.55 -1.48 -12.31
N PRO A 219 -8.34 -2.42 -12.89
CA PRO A 219 -9.07 -2.12 -14.13
C PRO A 219 -9.99 -0.89 -14.04
N HIS A 220 -10.66 -0.68 -12.89
CA HIS A 220 -11.47 0.51 -12.65
C HIS A 220 -10.61 1.77 -12.54
N ALA A 221 -9.51 1.72 -11.78
CA ALA A 221 -8.61 2.85 -11.59
C ALA A 221 -7.98 3.32 -12.92
N LEU A 222 -7.58 2.38 -13.78
CA LEU A 222 -7.04 2.66 -15.12
C LEU A 222 -8.07 3.37 -15.99
N GLN A 223 -9.32 2.89 -16.03
CA GLN A 223 -10.39 3.54 -16.79
C GLN A 223 -10.72 4.94 -16.25
N ALA A 224 -10.81 5.09 -14.93
CA ALA A 224 -11.06 6.39 -14.31
C ALA A 224 -9.94 7.39 -14.62
N SER A 225 -8.68 6.95 -14.59
CA SER A 225 -7.51 7.78 -14.92
C SER A 225 -7.56 8.28 -16.36
N LYS A 226 -7.82 7.38 -17.33
CA LYS A 226 -7.95 7.75 -18.76
C LYS A 226 -9.06 8.79 -18.98
N LYS A 227 -10.23 8.57 -18.36
CA LYS A 227 -11.36 9.51 -18.45
C LYS A 227 -11.03 10.86 -17.81
N ALA A 228 -10.36 10.85 -16.64
CA ALA A 228 -9.93 12.08 -15.96
C ALA A 228 -8.93 12.88 -16.79
N ILE A 229 -7.89 12.25 -17.35
CA ILE A 229 -6.91 12.90 -18.24
C ILE A 229 -7.60 13.51 -19.46
N LYS A 230 -8.49 12.75 -20.11
CA LYS A 230 -9.27 13.25 -21.24
C LYS A 230 -10.09 14.50 -20.90
N LYS A 231 -10.71 14.51 -19.71
CA LYS A 231 -11.51 15.64 -19.21
C LYS A 231 -10.66 16.91 -19.02
N THR A 232 -9.42 16.78 -18.59
CA THR A 232 -8.56 17.94 -18.31
C THR A 232 -8.03 18.67 -19.56
N LYS A 233 -8.22 18.12 -20.75
CA LYS A 233 -7.85 18.73 -22.05
C LYS A 233 -6.38 19.21 -22.11
N GLY A 234 -5.46 18.42 -21.61
CA GLY A 234 -4.02 18.73 -21.61
C GLY A 234 -3.53 19.57 -20.42
N ARG A 235 -4.40 19.97 -19.49
CA ARG A 235 -3.97 20.53 -18.20
C ARG A 235 -3.25 19.46 -17.37
N ILE A 236 -2.27 19.86 -16.58
CA ILE A 236 -1.56 18.95 -15.66
C ILE A 236 -2.56 18.22 -14.76
N LEU A 237 -2.53 16.89 -14.80
CA LEU A 237 -3.22 15.99 -13.88
C LEU A 237 -2.36 14.75 -13.71
N ARG A 238 -1.64 14.65 -12.61
CA ARG A 238 -0.76 13.52 -12.33
C ARG A 238 -1.54 12.33 -11.82
N ILE A 239 -1.19 11.14 -12.30
CA ILE A 239 -1.76 9.86 -11.84
C ILE A 239 -0.75 9.15 -10.95
N CYS A 240 -1.09 9.03 -9.68
CA CYS A 240 -0.22 8.49 -8.63
C CYS A 240 -0.85 7.25 -7.96
N TRP A 241 0.01 6.36 -7.47
CA TRP A 241 -0.41 5.11 -6.84
C TRP A 241 0.35 4.87 -5.55
N GLU A 242 -0.34 4.38 -4.53
CA GLU A 242 0.23 3.75 -3.34
C GLU A 242 -0.28 2.32 -3.30
N THR A 243 0.60 1.34 -3.49
CA THR A 243 0.21 -0.04 -3.71
C THR A 243 1.18 -1.04 -3.10
N ASN A 244 0.66 -2.20 -2.74
CA ASN A 244 1.48 -3.37 -2.39
C ASN A 244 2.16 -4.03 -3.61
N GLY A 245 1.87 -3.55 -4.81
CA GLY A 245 2.54 -3.97 -6.04
C GLY A 245 2.24 -5.39 -6.52
N SER A 246 1.21 -6.05 -6.00
CA SER A 246 0.94 -7.46 -6.29
C SER A 246 -0.01 -7.70 -7.47
N MET A 247 -0.26 -6.67 -8.30
CA MET A 247 -1.11 -6.79 -9.47
C MET A 247 -0.59 -7.80 -10.49
N ASN A 248 -1.48 -8.30 -11.33
CA ASN A 248 -1.08 -9.10 -12.50
C ASN A 248 -0.27 -8.20 -13.45
N PRO A 249 0.92 -8.65 -13.95
CA PRO A 249 1.78 -7.86 -14.82
C PRO A 249 1.09 -7.28 -16.05
N LYS A 250 0.03 -7.93 -16.57
CA LYS A 250 -0.74 -7.42 -17.71
C LYS A 250 -1.34 -6.01 -17.54
N PHE A 251 -1.46 -5.53 -16.29
CA PHE A 251 -1.96 -4.19 -15.99
C PHE A 251 -0.83 -3.20 -15.70
N LEU A 252 0.41 -3.68 -15.57
CA LEU A 252 1.52 -2.88 -15.09
C LEU A 252 1.96 -1.84 -16.11
N GLU A 253 2.07 -2.23 -17.38
CA GLU A 253 2.46 -1.36 -18.48
C GLU A 253 1.54 -0.13 -18.58
N GLU A 254 0.22 -0.35 -18.57
CA GLU A 254 -0.76 0.74 -18.64
C GLU A 254 -0.69 1.66 -17.40
N MET A 255 -0.47 1.08 -16.21
CA MET A 255 -0.28 1.83 -14.97
C MET A 255 0.99 2.69 -15.03
N VAL A 256 2.09 2.14 -15.56
CA VAL A 256 3.37 2.83 -15.77
C VAL A 256 3.20 3.97 -16.77
N ASP A 257 2.60 3.70 -17.93
CA ASP A 257 2.37 4.70 -18.97
C ASP A 257 1.58 5.91 -18.45
N LEU A 258 0.49 5.67 -17.73
CA LEU A 258 -0.32 6.74 -17.12
C LEU A 258 0.49 7.61 -16.16
N SER A 259 1.34 7.01 -15.33
CA SER A 259 2.18 7.76 -14.39
C SER A 259 3.33 8.46 -15.10
N LEU A 260 4.00 7.79 -16.03
CA LEU A 260 5.15 8.29 -16.76
C LEU A 260 4.77 9.54 -17.56
N THR A 261 3.69 9.47 -18.34
CA THR A 261 3.23 10.54 -19.22
C THR A 261 2.62 11.73 -18.46
N SER A 262 1.97 11.48 -17.31
CA SER A 262 1.31 12.52 -16.52
C SER A 262 2.22 13.21 -15.49
N GLY A 263 3.44 12.75 -15.25
CA GLY A 263 4.30 13.25 -14.18
C GLY A 263 3.96 12.68 -12.79
N GLY A 264 3.11 11.66 -12.72
CA GLY A 264 2.76 10.97 -11.48
C GLY A 264 3.83 9.99 -11.00
N CYS A 265 3.62 9.36 -9.86
CA CYS A 265 4.55 8.38 -9.27
C CYS A 265 3.84 7.12 -8.81
N ILE A 266 4.58 6.01 -8.81
CA ILE A 266 4.14 4.71 -8.33
C ILE A 266 4.91 4.39 -7.06
N LYS A 267 4.21 4.34 -5.93
CA LYS A 267 4.79 4.07 -4.61
C LYS A 267 4.49 2.63 -4.23
N PHE A 268 5.54 1.83 -4.15
CA PHE A 268 5.44 0.43 -3.70
C PHE A 268 5.72 0.31 -2.21
N ASP A 269 4.81 -0.34 -1.51
CA ASP A 269 5.00 -0.76 -0.12
C ASP A 269 5.76 -2.09 -0.06
N ILE A 270 7.04 -2.06 0.21
CA ILE A 270 7.88 -3.24 0.43
C ILE A 270 7.78 -3.62 1.91
N LYS A 271 6.97 -4.65 2.20
CA LYS A 271 6.60 -4.98 3.58
C LYS A 271 7.66 -5.78 4.34
N ALA A 272 8.44 -6.60 3.64
CA ALA A 272 9.61 -7.31 4.14
C ALA A 272 10.48 -7.78 2.96
N TRP A 273 11.78 -8.00 3.21
CA TRP A 273 12.72 -8.59 2.27
C TRP A 273 12.56 -10.11 2.16
N ASN A 274 12.58 -10.79 3.31
CA ASN A 274 12.44 -12.23 3.39
C ASN A 274 11.00 -12.67 3.09
N ASP A 275 10.80 -13.62 2.18
CA ASP A 275 9.47 -14.05 1.74
C ASP A 275 8.68 -14.75 2.85
N SER A 276 9.32 -15.59 3.66
CA SER A 276 8.65 -16.28 4.78
C SER A 276 8.18 -15.29 5.84
N LEU A 277 8.99 -14.27 6.15
CA LEU A 277 8.60 -13.17 7.03
C LEU A 277 7.46 -12.36 6.42
N HIS A 278 7.54 -12.05 5.13
CA HIS A 278 6.47 -11.34 4.42
C HIS A 278 5.16 -12.11 4.48
N PHE A 279 5.20 -13.43 4.23
CA PHE A 279 4.03 -14.30 4.36
C PHE A 279 3.47 -14.28 5.78
N ALA A 280 4.33 -14.35 6.80
CA ALA A 280 3.89 -14.30 8.20
C ALA A 280 3.21 -12.97 8.57
N LEU A 281 3.64 -11.85 7.99
CA LEU A 281 3.12 -10.51 8.26
C LEU A 281 1.89 -10.15 7.41
N CYS A 282 1.82 -10.63 6.17
CA CYS A 282 0.90 -10.16 5.14
C CYS A 282 -0.01 -11.26 4.54
N GLY A 283 0.21 -12.52 4.87
CA GLY A 283 -0.57 -13.68 4.38
C GLY A 283 -0.33 -14.03 2.90
N VAL A 284 0.66 -13.41 2.25
CA VAL A 284 0.95 -13.56 0.81
C VAL A 284 2.47 -13.49 0.58
N SER A 285 3.00 -14.15 -0.46
CA SER A 285 4.39 -14.04 -0.89
C SER A 285 4.70 -12.65 -1.45
N ASN A 286 5.94 -12.16 -1.29
CA ASN A 286 6.42 -10.89 -1.84
C ASN A 286 7.03 -11.01 -3.25
N GLU A 287 7.15 -12.20 -3.81
CA GLU A 287 7.79 -12.41 -5.12
C GLU A 287 7.16 -11.58 -6.24
N ARG A 288 5.81 -11.52 -6.29
CA ARG A 288 5.12 -10.73 -7.31
C ARG A 288 5.39 -9.24 -7.15
N THR A 289 5.37 -8.73 -5.92
CA THR A 289 5.71 -7.33 -5.61
C THR A 289 7.11 -6.99 -6.07
N LYS A 290 8.10 -7.85 -5.77
CA LYS A 290 9.48 -7.65 -6.20
C LYS A 290 9.62 -7.64 -7.73
N ARG A 291 9.05 -8.63 -8.44
CA ARG A 291 9.09 -8.68 -9.91
C ARG A 291 8.45 -7.45 -10.55
N ASN A 292 7.29 -7.03 -10.06
CA ASN A 292 6.62 -5.83 -10.56
C ASN A 292 7.42 -4.56 -10.25
N PHE A 293 8.08 -4.49 -9.10
CA PHE A 293 8.96 -3.38 -8.77
C PHE A 293 10.18 -3.31 -9.71
N GLU A 294 10.82 -4.44 -9.99
CA GLU A 294 11.93 -4.56 -10.94
C GLU A 294 11.50 -4.12 -12.36
N GLU A 295 10.32 -4.54 -12.79
CA GLU A 295 9.75 -4.11 -14.06
C GLU A 295 9.57 -2.59 -14.12
N VAL A 296 8.94 -1.98 -13.09
CA VAL A 296 8.78 -0.51 -13.05
C VAL A 296 10.12 0.20 -12.92
N ALA A 297 11.10 -0.37 -12.22
CA ALA A 297 12.44 0.20 -12.11
C ALA A 297 13.13 0.33 -13.47
N SER A 298 12.89 -0.57 -14.42
CA SER A 298 13.44 -0.50 -15.77
C SER A 298 12.99 0.75 -16.54
N TRP A 299 11.81 1.30 -16.22
CA TRP A 299 11.24 2.50 -16.83
C TRP A 299 11.72 3.81 -16.19
N THR A 300 12.45 3.77 -15.08
CA THR A 300 12.89 5.00 -14.38
C THR A 300 13.82 5.88 -15.22
N LYS A 301 14.49 5.30 -16.21
CA LYS A 301 15.38 6.01 -17.14
C LYS A 301 14.63 6.90 -18.13
N GLU A 302 13.37 6.55 -18.45
CA GLU A 302 12.53 7.30 -19.39
C GLU A 302 12.14 8.66 -18.81
N ARG A 303 12.03 8.74 -17.48
CA ARG A 303 11.77 9.99 -16.76
C ARG A 303 12.49 9.98 -15.41
N PRO A 304 13.71 10.52 -15.34
CA PRO A 304 14.45 10.63 -14.08
C PRO A 304 13.77 11.55 -13.06
N GLU A 305 13.15 12.65 -13.52
CA GLU A 305 12.44 13.63 -12.68
C GLU A 305 11.12 14.09 -13.32
N PRO A 306 10.06 14.21 -12.54
CA PRO A 306 9.90 13.70 -11.16
C PRO A 306 10.02 12.17 -11.11
N PRO A 307 10.44 11.57 -9.96
CA PRO A 307 10.70 10.14 -9.90
C PRO A 307 9.43 9.34 -10.21
N LEU A 308 9.54 8.36 -11.12
CA LEU A 308 8.44 7.46 -11.48
C LEU A 308 8.15 6.46 -10.35
N LEU A 309 9.19 5.86 -9.79
CA LEU A 309 9.12 4.79 -8.81
C LEU A 309 9.64 5.25 -7.45
N ILE A 310 8.91 4.88 -6.40
CA ILE A 310 9.28 5.18 -5.01
C ILE A 310 9.02 3.90 -4.19
N ALA A 311 9.92 3.59 -3.26
CA ALA A 311 9.74 2.51 -2.29
C ALA A 311 9.38 3.06 -0.92
N SER A 312 8.62 2.29 -0.14
CA SER A 312 8.41 2.54 1.28
C SER A 312 8.41 1.25 2.09
N THR A 313 8.85 1.34 3.36
CA THR A 313 8.83 0.22 4.31
C THR A 313 8.43 0.72 5.68
N LEU A 314 7.49 0.03 6.32
CA LEU A 314 7.07 0.31 7.68
C LEU A 314 7.99 -0.37 8.68
N LEU A 315 8.60 0.39 9.58
CA LEU A 315 9.56 -0.09 10.59
C LEU A 315 8.85 -0.67 11.83
N ILE A 316 8.36 -1.90 11.71
CA ILE A 316 7.57 -2.58 12.74
C ILE A 316 8.49 -3.13 13.83
N PRO A 317 8.42 -2.66 15.10
CA PRO A 317 9.26 -3.16 16.17
C PRO A 317 9.13 -4.68 16.37
N GLY A 318 10.27 -5.38 16.43
CA GLY A 318 10.36 -6.83 16.59
C GLY A 318 10.15 -7.67 15.31
N TYR A 319 9.66 -7.05 14.22
CA TYR A 319 9.41 -7.74 12.93
C TYR A 319 10.08 -7.07 11.73
N MET A 320 10.71 -5.94 11.95
CA MET A 320 11.62 -5.30 11.00
C MET A 320 12.92 -4.99 11.72
N ASP A 321 14.03 -5.37 11.14
CA ASP A 321 15.37 -5.09 11.65
C ASP A 321 16.28 -4.52 10.56
N GLU A 322 17.53 -4.24 10.92
CA GLU A 322 18.53 -3.69 10.02
C GLU A 322 18.87 -4.65 8.86
N GLU A 323 18.74 -5.97 9.07
CA GLU A 323 18.99 -6.98 8.03
C GLU A 323 17.91 -6.93 6.94
N GLU A 324 16.64 -6.81 7.31
CA GLU A 324 15.54 -6.61 6.36
C GLU A 324 15.71 -5.31 5.56
N VAL A 325 16.03 -4.22 6.25
CA VAL A 325 16.28 -2.92 5.60
C VAL A 325 17.49 -3.00 4.67
N ARG A 326 18.56 -3.66 5.08
CA ARG A 326 19.75 -3.91 4.26
C ARG A 326 19.42 -4.68 2.99
N GLY A 327 18.68 -5.78 3.12
CA GLY A 327 18.25 -6.59 1.98
C GLY A 327 17.43 -5.80 0.97
N ILE A 328 16.44 -5.03 1.44
CA ILE A 328 15.61 -4.16 0.59
C ILE A 328 16.48 -3.08 -0.07
N SER A 329 17.31 -2.39 0.70
CA SER A 329 18.11 -1.25 0.22
C SER A 329 19.13 -1.68 -0.83
N LYS A 330 19.85 -2.77 -0.57
CA LYS A 330 20.82 -3.35 -1.51
C LYS A 330 20.15 -3.73 -2.84
N TRP A 331 18.97 -4.34 -2.76
CA TRP A 331 18.21 -4.71 -3.95
C TRP A 331 17.74 -3.47 -4.73
N ILE A 332 17.14 -2.46 -4.07
CA ILE A 332 16.72 -1.22 -4.73
C ILE A 332 17.91 -0.51 -5.35
N ALA A 333 19.02 -0.37 -4.63
CA ALA A 333 20.25 0.28 -5.13
C ALA A 333 20.83 -0.44 -6.36
N SER A 334 20.72 -1.77 -6.42
CA SER A 334 21.17 -2.55 -7.59
C SER A 334 20.33 -2.29 -8.84
N LEU A 335 19.07 -1.90 -8.70
CA LEU A 335 18.19 -1.52 -9.81
C LEU A 335 18.45 -0.07 -10.26
N ASN A 336 18.39 0.85 -9.31
CA ASN A 336 18.72 2.27 -9.53
C ASN A 336 18.89 2.97 -8.17
N PRO A 337 20.09 3.48 -7.81
CA PRO A 337 20.36 4.14 -6.54
C PRO A 337 19.60 5.47 -6.34
N GLU A 338 19.03 6.05 -7.40
CA GLU A 338 18.23 7.28 -7.35
C GLU A 338 16.76 7.04 -6.99
N ILE A 339 16.30 5.76 -6.91
CA ILE A 339 14.93 5.47 -6.47
C ILE A 339 14.75 5.95 -5.03
N PRO A 340 13.80 6.88 -4.76
CA PRO A 340 13.55 7.34 -3.40
C PRO A 340 13.02 6.21 -2.51
N TYR A 341 13.52 6.14 -1.29
CA TYR A 341 13.11 5.16 -0.30
C TYR A 341 12.66 5.82 1.00
N ALA A 342 11.41 5.59 1.39
CA ALA A 342 10.83 6.12 2.62
C ALA A 342 10.74 5.02 3.69
N LEU A 343 11.41 5.23 4.82
CA LEU A 343 11.32 4.40 6.02
C LEU A 343 10.27 5.01 6.96
N LEU A 344 9.15 4.32 7.15
CA LEU A 344 7.99 4.86 7.86
C LEU A 344 7.96 4.40 9.32
N ALA A 345 7.81 5.34 10.25
CA ALA A 345 7.55 5.00 11.64
C ALA A 345 6.21 4.28 11.79
N PHE A 346 6.21 3.19 12.56
CA PHE A 346 5.05 2.37 12.85
C PHE A 346 4.24 2.95 14.01
N TYR A 347 2.92 2.89 13.88
CA TYR A 347 1.97 3.13 14.95
C TYR A 347 1.16 1.85 15.22
N PRO A 348 0.96 1.44 16.50
CA PRO A 348 0.22 0.23 16.87
C PRO A 348 -1.20 0.24 16.34
N GLN A 349 -1.54 -0.72 15.50
CA GLN A 349 -2.83 -0.82 14.84
C GLN A 349 -3.26 -2.27 14.64
N PHE A 350 -4.55 -2.47 14.43
CA PHE A 350 -5.18 -3.71 14.04
C PHE A 350 -4.79 -4.88 14.96
N PHE A 351 -4.16 -5.92 14.46
CA PHE A 351 -3.72 -7.08 15.24
C PHE A 351 -2.36 -6.90 15.91
N PHE A 352 -1.62 -5.83 15.54
CA PHE A 352 -0.35 -5.45 16.17
C PHE A 352 -0.49 -4.23 17.11
N LYS A 353 -1.69 -4.04 17.66
CA LYS A 353 -1.99 -2.94 18.61
C LYS A 353 -1.25 -3.04 19.95
N ASP A 354 -0.64 -4.17 20.21
CA ASP A 354 0.11 -4.47 21.44
C ASP A 354 1.62 -4.28 21.29
N LEU A 355 2.10 -3.79 20.14
CA LEU A 355 3.49 -3.40 19.93
C LEU A 355 3.73 -1.92 20.30
N PRO A 356 4.98 -1.54 20.64
CA PRO A 356 5.34 -0.13 20.79
C PRO A 356 5.41 0.58 19.42
N VAL A 357 5.50 1.90 19.42
CA VAL A 357 5.88 2.69 18.23
C VAL A 357 7.35 2.45 17.88
N THR A 358 7.73 2.74 16.64
CA THR A 358 9.14 2.71 16.21
C THR A 358 9.96 3.68 17.07
N SER A 359 11.12 3.24 17.57
CA SER A 359 12.02 4.15 18.29
C SER A 359 12.78 5.05 17.30
N ARG A 360 12.96 6.32 17.67
CA ARG A 360 13.72 7.28 16.88
C ARG A 360 15.12 6.77 16.53
N LYS A 361 15.83 6.21 17.52
CA LYS A 361 17.16 5.63 17.33
C LYS A 361 17.17 4.54 16.27
N PHE A 362 16.20 3.63 16.30
CA PHE A 362 16.11 2.55 15.32
C PHE A 362 15.79 3.08 13.92
N ALA A 363 14.87 4.05 13.79
CA ALA A 363 14.52 4.63 12.51
C ALA A 363 15.71 5.27 11.80
N PHE A 364 16.53 6.05 12.51
CA PHE A 364 17.72 6.68 11.94
C PHE A 364 18.85 5.68 11.65
N ARG A 365 19.01 4.63 12.47
CA ARG A 365 19.94 3.53 12.12
C ARG A 365 19.53 2.82 10.83
N CYS A 366 18.23 2.58 10.63
CA CYS A 366 17.73 2.03 9.38
C CYS A 366 18.02 2.95 8.18
N GLN A 367 17.94 4.27 8.37
CA GLN A 367 18.33 5.23 7.34
C GLN A 367 19.83 5.13 7.01
N GLU A 368 20.69 5.11 8.00
CA GLU A 368 22.14 4.94 7.83
C GLU A 368 22.47 3.63 7.10
N VAL A 369 21.78 2.53 7.43
CA VAL A 369 21.92 1.25 6.74
C VAL A 369 21.52 1.37 5.26
N ALA A 370 20.39 2.02 4.98
CA ALA A 370 19.89 2.16 3.62
C ALA A 370 20.84 3.02 2.74
N GLU A 371 21.35 4.12 3.29
CA GLU A 371 22.34 4.98 2.63
C GLU A 371 23.67 4.24 2.44
N GLY A 372 24.10 3.44 3.44
CA GLY A 372 25.32 2.62 3.38
C GLY A 372 25.26 1.52 2.30
N GLU A 373 24.08 1.04 1.90
CA GLU A 373 23.88 0.11 0.80
C GLU A 373 23.82 0.80 -0.58
N GLY A 374 24.04 2.12 -0.63
CA GLY A 374 24.21 2.88 -1.87
C GLY A 374 22.98 3.66 -2.32
N LEU A 375 21.88 3.70 -1.56
CA LEU A 375 20.73 4.54 -1.87
C LEU A 375 21.06 6.02 -1.60
N ARG A 376 20.72 6.90 -2.55
CA ARG A 376 21.04 8.33 -2.49
C ARG A 376 19.92 9.19 -1.97
N ARG A 377 18.70 8.67 -1.99
CA ARG A 377 17.47 9.40 -1.63
C ARG A 377 16.69 8.59 -0.59
N VAL A 378 17.06 8.71 0.68
CA VAL A 378 16.42 8.02 1.80
C VAL A 378 15.80 9.04 2.76
N ARG A 379 14.58 8.77 3.23
CA ARG A 379 13.89 9.62 4.21
C ARG A 379 13.21 8.77 5.29
N VAL A 380 13.30 9.21 6.53
CA VAL A 380 12.43 8.72 7.60
C VAL A 380 11.13 9.52 7.56
N GLY A 381 10.00 8.84 7.36
CA GLY A 381 8.66 9.41 7.34
C GLY A 381 7.91 9.19 8.65
N ASN A 382 6.74 9.83 8.77
CA ASN A 382 5.90 9.80 9.98
C ASN A 382 6.65 10.26 11.25
N MET A 383 7.52 11.27 11.10
CA MET A 383 8.39 11.79 12.16
C MET A 383 7.65 12.19 13.45
N HIS A 384 6.37 12.53 13.35
CA HIS A 384 5.51 12.88 14.49
C HIS A 384 5.19 11.69 15.40
N LEU A 385 5.50 10.46 14.98
CA LEU A 385 5.33 9.23 15.74
C LEU A 385 6.61 8.80 16.50
N LEU A 386 7.77 9.43 16.23
CA LEU A 386 9.09 9.09 16.77
C LEU A 386 9.43 9.83 18.07
#